data_af1af26ce80bf05581ca25e40bc1f26a
#
_entry.id   af1af26ce80bf05581ca25e40bc1f26a
#
_cell.length_a   1.000
_cell.length_b   1.000
_cell.length_c   1.000
_cell.angle_alpha   90.00
_cell.angle_beta   90.00
_cell.angle_gamma   90.00
#
_symmetry.space_group_name_H-M   'P 1'
#
loop_
_entity.id
_entity.type
_entity.pdbx_description
1 polymer ?
#
loop_
_entity_poly.entity_id
_entity_poly.type
_entity_poly.pdbx_seq_one_letter_code
_entity_poly.pdbx_strand_id
1 'polypeptide(L)'
;MIKAKIAAALLAGTMLAGTAAQAADMPGEGVTVRPVVQAYAEEYFQARILFRALEDLGYTVAEPEEVVAQTAHLALRTGDADFFTAHWNSLHNTFFEESGGDEVLERVGTLLSGALQGYLVDKSAYDAGVQNLGDLSDPAKAAMFDADGDGSADLAGCVPGWGCERVIEHQLTEFGLRDTVTHNQGEYNAIIADTIAREANGENVLYYTWTPYWVSGVLVPGENVEFLAVPYTSLPDGGTANTEFEGKNLGFAVDSIQVLATDEFLEANPAAAKLFEVASININDVSIQNKKIADGEDTSADIDRHVDEWIEANRAAYDGWLEAARAAAE
;
A
#
# COMPACT_ATOMS: atom_id res chain seq x y z
N MET A 1 -64.06 4.14 56.27
CA MET A 1 -64.34 3.57 54.97
C MET A 1 -63.28 4.12 54.00
N ILE A 2 -62.21 3.65 53.86
CA ILE A 2 -61.37 2.58 53.31
C ILE A 2 -61.64 2.29 51.84
N LYS A 3 -60.57 2.40 51.09
CA LYS A 3 -60.15 1.92 49.75
C LYS A 3 -59.87 3.09 48.83
N ALA A 4 -58.82 3.19 48.09
CA ALA A 4 -57.84 2.27 47.57
C ALA A 4 -56.66 3.09 47.01
N LYS A 5 -55.49 2.67 47.20
CA LYS A 5 -54.26 3.15 46.38
C LYS A 5 -53.29 2.02 46.31
N ILE A 6 -53.24 1.32 45.17
CA ILE A 6 -52.08 0.58 44.71
C ILE A 6 -52.34 0.35 43.22
N ALA A 7 -51.60 1.04 42.37
CA ALA A 7 -51.21 0.62 41.00
C ALA A 7 -50.50 1.78 40.31
N ALA A 8 -49.20 1.88 40.44
CA ALA A 8 -48.33 2.63 39.54
C ALA A 8 -46.87 2.33 39.89
N ALA A 9 -46.37 1.15 39.52
CA ALA A 9 -44.94 0.89 39.50
C ALA A 9 -44.68 -0.38 38.66
N LEU A 10 -44.70 -0.27 37.35
CA LEU A 10 -44.18 -1.32 36.44
C LEU A 10 -44.24 -0.80 35.00
N LEU A 11 -43.37 0.16 34.65
CA LEU A 11 -43.11 0.56 33.26
C LEU A 11 -41.83 1.41 33.17
N ALA A 12 -40.72 0.89 33.70
CA ALA A 12 -39.42 1.56 33.56
C ALA A 12 -38.25 0.57 33.28
N GLY A 13 -38.55 -0.66 32.81
CA GLY A 13 -37.55 -1.71 32.72
C GLY A 13 -37.15 -2.16 31.32
N THR A 14 -37.70 -1.57 30.23
CA THR A 14 -37.54 -2.13 28.88
C THR A 14 -36.78 -1.23 27.88
N MET A 15 -36.30 -0.07 28.25
CA MET A 15 -35.58 0.83 27.35
C MET A 15 -34.04 0.76 27.44
N LEU A 16 -33.46 0.12 28.47
CA LEU A 16 -32.01 0.03 28.62
C LEU A 16 -31.36 -1.15 27.84
N ALA A 17 -32.12 -2.22 27.58
CA ALA A 17 -31.57 -3.38 26.88
C ALA A 17 -31.42 -3.16 25.36
N GLY A 18 -32.23 -2.26 24.77
CA GLY A 18 -32.13 -1.96 23.34
C GLY A 18 -30.94 -1.09 22.95
N THR A 19 -30.51 -0.20 23.83
CA THR A 19 -29.37 0.70 23.55
C THR A 19 -28.03 0.00 23.72
N ALA A 20 -27.91 -0.96 24.63
CA ALA A 20 -26.67 -1.72 24.80
C ALA A 20 -26.44 -2.72 23.65
N ALA A 21 -27.49 -3.38 23.15
CA ALA A 21 -27.38 -4.28 22.01
C ALA A 21 -27.04 -3.52 20.70
N GLN A 22 -27.60 -2.33 20.50
CA GLN A 22 -27.31 -1.49 19.34
C GLN A 22 -25.90 -0.89 19.40
N ALA A 23 -25.42 -0.53 20.59
CA ALA A 23 -24.03 -0.07 20.78
C ALA A 23 -23.00 -1.19 20.51
N ALA A 24 -23.35 -2.44 20.79
CA ALA A 24 -22.47 -3.59 20.42
C ALA A 24 -22.45 -3.88 18.92
N ASP A 25 -23.55 -3.62 18.20
CA ASP A 25 -23.61 -3.80 16.73
C ASP A 25 -22.89 -2.70 15.95
N MET A 26 -22.82 -1.46 16.48
CA MET A 26 -22.28 -0.26 15.85
C MET A 26 -21.27 0.43 16.78
N PRO A 27 -20.12 -0.21 17.06
CA PRO A 27 -19.17 0.31 18.05
C PRO A 27 -18.55 1.66 17.68
N GLY A 28 -18.59 2.04 16.40
CA GLY A 28 -18.10 3.32 15.87
C GLY A 28 -19.13 4.44 15.84
N GLU A 29 -20.37 4.22 16.34
CA GLU A 29 -21.43 5.24 16.26
C GLU A 29 -21.03 6.56 16.92
N GLY A 30 -21.06 7.64 16.12
CA GLY A 30 -20.69 8.98 16.56
C GLY A 30 -19.19 9.29 16.50
N VAL A 31 -18.35 8.37 16.06
CA VAL A 31 -16.92 8.57 15.89
C VAL A 31 -16.61 8.85 14.41
N THR A 32 -15.90 9.94 14.15
CA THR A 32 -15.32 10.25 12.82
C THR A 32 -13.85 9.85 12.81
N VAL A 33 -13.45 9.09 11.80
CA VAL A 33 -12.06 8.66 11.58
C VAL A 33 -11.47 9.35 10.37
N ARG A 34 -10.17 9.69 10.41
CA ARG A 34 -9.46 10.51 9.42
C ARG A 34 -8.35 9.71 8.75
N PRO A 35 -8.64 9.04 7.62
CA PRO A 35 -7.63 8.33 6.86
C PRO A 35 -6.74 9.27 6.03
N VAL A 36 -5.50 8.84 5.79
CA VAL A 36 -4.68 9.32 4.69
C VAL A 36 -4.39 8.17 3.73
N VAL A 37 -4.26 8.49 2.44
CA VAL A 37 -3.93 7.55 1.36
C VAL A 37 -2.85 8.15 0.47
N GLN A 38 -2.16 7.32 -0.30
CA GLN A 38 -1.25 7.83 -1.31
C GLN A 38 -2.02 8.34 -2.55
N ALA A 39 -1.44 9.32 -3.23
CA ALA A 39 -2.06 9.99 -4.36
C ALA A 39 -1.98 9.16 -5.65
N TYR A 40 -2.45 7.93 -5.64
CA TYR A 40 -2.62 7.10 -6.84
C TYR A 40 -3.81 6.14 -6.69
N ALA A 41 -4.60 6.02 -7.76
CA ALA A 41 -5.92 5.38 -7.73
C ALA A 41 -5.85 3.87 -7.39
N GLU A 42 -4.74 3.23 -7.69
CA GLU A 42 -4.51 1.80 -7.50
C GLU A 42 -4.52 1.37 -6.03
N GLU A 43 -4.25 2.31 -5.11
CA GLU A 43 -4.35 2.04 -3.67
C GLU A 43 -5.79 2.12 -3.15
N TYR A 44 -6.67 2.83 -3.84
CA TYR A 44 -8.01 3.10 -3.33
C TYR A 44 -8.85 1.85 -3.11
N PHE A 45 -8.64 0.80 -3.88
CA PHE A 45 -9.41 -0.43 -3.74
C PHE A 45 -9.26 -1.06 -2.35
N GLN A 46 -8.02 -1.32 -1.92
CA GLN A 46 -7.80 -1.91 -0.60
C GLN A 46 -8.14 -0.95 0.55
N ALA A 47 -7.91 0.35 0.37
CA ALA A 47 -8.29 1.35 1.34
C ALA A 47 -9.81 1.41 1.52
N ARG A 48 -10.58 1.42 0.43
CA ARG A 48 -12.06 1.47 0.47
C ARG A 48 -12.70 0.22 1.02
N ILE A 49 -12.09 -0.96 0.87
CA ILE A 49 -12.55 -2.16 1.57
C ILE A 49 -12.51 -1.93 3.09
N LEU A 50 -11.42 -1.35 3.62
CA LEU A 50 -11.32 -1.01 5.04
C LEU A 50 -12.29 0.10 5.44
N PHE A 51 -12.47 1.13 4.60
CA PHE A 51 -13.41 2.22 4.87
C PHE A 51 -14.84 1.69 4.94
N ARG A 52 -15.25 0.82 4.01
CA ARG A 52 -16.57 0.19 4.05
C ARG A 52 -16.75 -0.67 5.31
N ALA A 53 -15.70 -1.39 5.73
CA ALA A 53 -15.78 -2.17 6.98
C ALA A 53 -15.91 -1.27 8.23
N LEU A 54 -15.23 -0.13 8.26
CA LEU A 54 -15.41 0.88 9.32
C LEU A 54 -16.81 1.47 9.32
N GLU A 55 -17.37 1.78 8.14
CA GLU A 55 -18.75 2.27 8.01
C GLU A 55 -19.76 1.22 8.48
N ASP A 56 -19.55 -0.06 8.16
CA ASP A 56 -20.39 -1.18 8.62
C ASP A 56 -20.27 -1.44 10.14
N LEU A 57 -19.23 -0.90 10.79
CA LEU A 57 -19.09 -0.84 12.24
C LEU A 57 -19.62 0.46 12.86
N GLY A 58 -20.19 1.38 12.05
CA GLY A 58 -20.81 2.62 12.52
C GLY A 58 -19.90 3.85 12.55
N TYR A 59 -18.64 3.74 12.13
CA TYR A 59 -17.76 4.90 12.03
C TYR A 59 -18.18 5.81 10.87
N THR A 60 -17.95 7.11 11.03
CA THR A 60 -17.98 8.04 9.91
C THR A 60 -16.57 8.18 9.37
N VAL A 61 -16.32 7.72 8.16
CA VAL A 61 -15.01 7.87 7.50
C VAL A 61 -14.95 9.23 6.81
N ALA A 62 -14.02 10.09 7.23
CA ALA A 62 -13.78 11.36 6.55
C ALA A 62 -13.23 11.14 5.15
N GLU A 63 -13.39 12.14 4.27
CA GLU A 63 -12.74 12.11 2.95
C GLU A 63 -11.23 11.98 3.15
N PRO A 64 -10.57 10.97 2.54
CA PRO A 64 -9.15 10.75 2.73
C PRO A 64 -8.31 11.88 2.13
N GLU A 65 -7.25 12.28 2.82
CA GLU A 65 -6.25 13.19 2.25
C GLU A 65 -5.25 12.39 1.42
N GLU A 66 -5.03 12.85 0.17
CA GLU A 66 -4.09 12.25 -0.77
C GLU A 66 -2.71 12.89 -0.61
N VAL A 67 -1.75 12.12 -0.11
CA VAL A 67 -0.39 12.62 0.14
C VAL A 67 0.67 11.56 -0.22
N VAL A 68 1.94 11.96 -0.34
CA VAL A 68 3.05 11.01 -0.45
C VAL A 68 3.31 10.32 0.89
N ALA A 69 3.90 9.12 0.86
CA ALA A 69 4.13 8.30 2.04
C ALA A 69 4.82 9.04 3.19
N GLN A 70 5.86 9.82 2.90
CA GLN A 70 6.54 10.63 3.92
C GLN A 70 5.60 11.62 4.63
N THR A 71 4.72 12.26 3.88
CA THR A 71 3.73 13.20 4.44
C THR A 71 2.65 12.47 5.23
N ALA A 72 2.24 11.26 4.81
CA ALA A 72 1.28 10.44 5.55
C ALA A 72 1.78 10.12 6.96
N HIS A 73 3.06 9.70 7.09
CA HIS A 73 3.66 9.43 8.39
C HIS A 73 3.74 10.70 9.28
N LEU A 74 4.06 11.85 8.67
CA LEU A 74 4.08 13.11 9.41
C LEU A 74 2.67 13.51 9.88
N ALA A 75 1.64 13.33 9.06
CA ALA A 75 0.26 13.65 9.43
C ALA A 75 -0.23 12.81 10.63
N LEU A 76 0.14 11.52 10.67
CA LEU A 76 -0.12 10.69 11.86
C LEU A 76 0.59 11.23 13.10
N ARG A 77 1.90 11.52 13.00
CA ARG A 77 2.68 12.07 14.11
C ARG A 77 2.11 13.36 14.68
N THR A 78 1.59 14.25 13.81
CA THR A 78 1.03 15.55 14.22
C THR A 78 -0.42 15.48 14.68
N GLY A 79 -1.07 14.32 14.54
CA GLY A 79 -2.49 14.13 14.87
C GLY A 79 -3.44 14.73 13.85
N ASP A 80 -2.97 15.03 12.64
CA ASP A 80 -3.81 15.51 11.54
C ASP A 80 -4.58 14.35 10.89
N ALA A 81 -4.09 13.12 11.00
CA ALA A 81 -4.72 11.88 10.57
C ALA A 81 -4.70 10.83 11.68
N ASP A 82 -5.56 9.82 11.57
CA ASP A 82 -5.70 8.72 12.53
C ASP A 82 -5.01 7.44 12.04
N PHE A 83 -5.08 7.15 10.74
CA PHE A 83 -4.45 5.97 10.15
C PHE A 83 -4.11 6.15 8.66
N PHE A 84 -3.16 5.31 8.21
CA PHE A 84 -2.68 5.20 6.83
C PHE A 84 -2.76 3.73 6.37
N THR A 85 -3.40 3.47 5.24
CA THR A 85 -3.76 2.11 4.80
C THR A 85 -2.68 1.39 4.01
N ALA A 86 -1.61 2.08 3.62
CA ALA A 86 -0.58 1.55 2.72
C ALA A 86 0.84 1.70 3.29
N HIS A 87 1.02 1.36 4.55
CA HIS A 87 2.37 1.30 5.14
C HIS A 87 3.09 0.04 4.67
N TRP A 88 4.05 0.21 3.75
CA TRP A 88 4.98 -0.85 3.35
C TRP A 88 6.01 -1.03 4.47
N ASN A 89 5.96 -2.15 5.13
CA ASN A 89 6.64 -2.37 6.42
C ASN A 89 8.15 -2.08 6.36
N SER A 90 8.84 -2.62 5.36
CA SER A 90 10.29 -2.40 5.22
C SER A 90 10.60 -1.11 4.45
N LEU A 91 9.86 -0.83 3.38
CA LEU A 91 10.11 0.32 2.50
C LEU A 91 9.93 1.66 3.22
N HIS A 92 8.91 1.76 4.09
CA HIS A 92 8.60 2.98 4.82
C HIS A 92 9.23 3.03 6.23
N ASN A 93 10.10 2.06 6.58
CA ASN A 93 10.67 2.00 7.93
C ASN A 93 11.33 3.31 8.36
N THR A 94 12.08 3.98 7.46
CA THR A 94 12.71 5.25 7.79
C THR A 94 11.69 6.33 8.10
N PHE A 95 10.61 6.45 7.32
CA PHE A 95 9.54 7.42 7.59
C PHE A 95 8.84 7.13 8.92
N PHE A 96 8.65 5.85 9.24
CA PHE A 96 8.10 5.41 10.51
C PHE A 96 8.98 5.85 11.68
N GLU A 97 10.27 5.54 11.65
CA GLU A 97 11.22 5.93 12.70
C GLU A 97 11.33 7.46 12.86
N GLU A 98 11.45 8.20 11.74
CA GLU A 98 11.48 9.66 11.74
C GLU A 98 10.21 10.31 12.28
N SER A 99 9.08 9.59 12.23
CA SER A 99 7.78 10.03 12.73
C SER A 99 7.49 9.60 14.17
N GLY A 100 8.46 9.01 14.86
CA GLY A 100 8.37 8.64 16.28
C GLY A 100 8.34 7.15 16.52
N GLY A 101 8.20 6.33 15.47
CA GLY A 101 8.25 4.88 15.58
C GLY A 101 7.22 4.31 16.55
N ASP A 102 7.59 3.20 17.20
CA ASP A 102 6.75 2.48 18.17
C ASP A 102 6.45 3.28 19.46
N GLU A 103 6.89 4.56 19.57
CA GLU A 103 6.53 5.41 20.71
C GLU A 103 5.18 6.13 20.52
N VAL A 104 4.69 6.23 19.28
CA VAL A 104 3.47 7.00 18.94
C VAL A 104 2.62 6.36 17.83
N LEU A 105 3.18 5.39 17.10
CA LEU A 105 2.55 4.76 15.95
C LEU A 105 2.64 3.24 16.07
N GLU A 106 1.59 2.54 15.70
CA GLU A 106 1.56 1.08 15.63
C GLU A 106 1.32 0.60 14.19
N ARG A 107 2.09 -0.42 13.78
CA ARG A 107 1.90 -1.18 12.55
C ARG A 107 0.93 -2.33 12.83
N VAL A 108 -0.29 -2.21 12.34
CA VAL A 108 -1.38 -3.12 12.71
C VAL A 108 -1.65 -4.14 11.60
N GLY A 109 -1.67 -5.40 11.98
CA GLY A 109 -2.05 -6.52 11.10
C GLY A 109 -1.14 -6.71 9.90
N THR A 110 -1.66 -7.41 8.90
CA THR A 110 -1.01 -7.58 7.58
C THR A 110 -2.10 -7.57 6.53
N LEU A 111 -2.36 -6.41 5.96
CA LEU A 111 -3.42 -6.23 4.96
C LEU A 111 -3.09 -6.97 3.66
N LEU A 112 -1.83 -6.88 3.21
CA LEU A 112 -1.31 -7.56 2.02
C LEU A 112 0.06 -8.14 2.34
N SER A 113 0.37 -9.34 1.84
CA SER A 113 1.66 -9.99 1.98
C SER A 113 2.26 -10.38 0.63
N GLY A 114 3.59 -10.47 0.57
CA GLY A 114 4.31 -10.88 -0.64
C GLY A 114 4.41 -9.78 -1.71
N ALA A 115 4.36 -8.53 -1.29
CA ALA A 115 4.60 -7.40 -2.18
C ALA A 115 6.07 -7.40 -2.64
N LEU A 116 6.28 -7.26 -3.95
CA LEU A 116 7.60 -7.25 -4.57
C LEU A 116 7.88 -5.87 -5.16
N GLN A 117 9.16 -5.55 -5.23
CA GLN A 117 9.66 -4.35 -5.88
C GLN A 117 10.99 -4.69 -6.56
N GLY A 118 11.34 -3.98 -7.62
CA GLY A 118 12.62 -4.21 -8.26
C GLY A 118 12.86 -3.39 -9.51
N TYR A 119 14.06 -3.56 -10.04
CA TYR A 119 14.45 -3.03 -11.34
C TYR A 119 14.17 -4.09 -12.41
N LEU A 120 13.63 -3.68 -13.54
CA LEU A 120 13.38 -4.55 -14.67
C LEU A 120 13.97 -3.96 -15.95
N VAL A 121 14.28 -4.85 -16.87
CA VAL A 121 14.66 -4.51 -18.24
C VAL A 121 13.84 -5.33 -19.22
N ASP A 122 13.76 -4.86 -20.47
CA ASP A 122 13.20 -5.67 -21.54
C ASP A 122 13.99 -6.97 -21.73
N LYS A 123 13.29 -8.00 -22.19
CA LYS A 123 13.88 -9.34 -22.31
C LYS A 123 15.08 -9.37 -23.28
N SER A 124 15.11 -8.53 -24.31
CA SER A 124 16.22 -8.51 -25.26
C SER A 124 17.52 -8.02 -24.63
N ALA A 125 17.46 -7.00 -23.78
CA ALA A 125 18.59 -6.51 -23.00
C ALA A 125 19.05 -7.55 -21.95
N TYR A 126 18.12 -8.22 -21.30
CA TYR A 126 18.43 -9.29 -20.36
C TYR A 126 19.15 -10.44 -21.04
N ASP A 127 18.68 -10.90 -22.20
CA ASP A 127 19.29 -11.97 -23.00
C ASP A 127 20.65 -11.54 -23.60
N ALA A 128 20.86 -10.24 -23.80
CA ALA A 128 22.15 -9.66 -24.21
C ALA A 128 23.17 -9.54 -23.04
N GLY A 129 22.77 -9.93 -21.83
CA GLY A 129 23.66 -10.05 -20.68
C GLY A 129 23.57 -8.91 -19.66
N VAL A 130 22.48 -8.10 -19.67
CA VAL A 130 22.16 -7.17 -18.59
C VAL A 130 21.25 -7.89 -17.60
N GLN A 131 21.84 -8.58 -16.63
CA GLN A 131 21.14 -9.45 -15.69
C GLN A 131 21.23 -8.98 -14.23
N ASN A 132 22.11 -8.01 -14.01
CA ASN A 132 22.32 -7.41 -12.68
C ASN A 132 22.42 -5.89 -12.83
N LEU A 133 21.85 -5.15 -11.89
CA LEU A 133 21.93 -3.68 -11.90
C LEU A 133 23.39 -3.20 -11.97
N GLY A 134 24.32 -3.91 -11.32
CA GLY A 134 25.75 -3.63 -11.37
C GLY A 134 26.37 -3.78 -12.77
N ASP A 135 25.73 -4.48 -13.70
CA ASP A 135 26.18 -4.57 -15.10
C ASP A 135 26.20 -3.21 -15.79
N LEU A 136 25.35 -2.26 -15.32
CA LEU A 136 25.28 -0.90 -15.86
C LEU A 136 26.50 -0.03 -15.51
N SER A 137 27.45 -0.54 -14.72
CA SER A 137 28.76 0.09 -14.56
C SER A 137 29.60 0.03 -15.85
N ASP A 138 29.26 -0.88 -16.78
CA ASP A 138 29.83 -0.92 -18.13
C ASP A 138 29.10 0.12 -19.01
N PRO A 139 29.81 1.17 -19.50
CA PRO A 139 29.19 2.19 -20.34
C PRO A 139 28.55 1.65 -21.63
N ALA A 140 29.02 0.51 -22.15
CA ALA A 140 28.42 -0.09 -23.33
C ALA A 140 27.07 -0.73 -23.05
N LYS A 141 26.88 -1.28 -21.86
CA LYS A 141 25.58 -1.79 -21.40
C LYS A 141 24.65 -0.65 -20.99
N ALA A 142 25.15 0.36 -20.29
CA ALA A 142 24.39 1.55 -19.93
C ALA A 142 23.81 2.26 -21.17
N ALA A 143 24.62 2.43 -22.21
CA ALA A 143 24.21 3.05 -23.46
C ALA A 143 23.05 2.32 -24.19
N MET A 144 22.72 1.08 -23.82
CA MET A 144 21.53 0.39 -24.36
C MET A 144 20.23 1.07 -23.92
N PHE A 145 20.24 1.76 -22.79
CA PHE A 145 19.09 2.40 -22.16
C PHE A 145 19.15 3.94 -22.20
N ASP A 146 20.11 4.51 -22.92
CA ASP A 146 20.27 5.95 -23.13
C ASP A 146 19.24 6.43 -24.16
N ALA A 147 18.10 6.93 -23.69
CA ALA A 147 17.00 7.35 -24.54
C ALA A 147 17.11 8.81 -24.98
N ASP A 148 17.77 9.65 -24.19
CA ASP A 148 17.89 11.09 -24.46
C ASP A 148 19.25 11.48 -25.11
N GLY A 149 20.22 10.55 -25.14
CA GLY A 149 21.50 10.71 -25.80
C GLY A 149 22.55 11.44 -24.94
N ASP A 150 22.39 11.43 -23.62
CA ASP A 150 23.33 12.07 -22.68
C ASP A 150 24.51 11.17 -22.29
N GLY A 151 24.45 9.89 -22.62
CA GLY A 151 25.47 8.87 -22.39
C GLY A 151 25.24 8.04 -21.14
N SER A 152 24.15 8.24 -20.42
CA SER A 152 23.75 7.49 -19.22
C SER A 152 22.54 6.60 -19.52
N ALA A 153 22.38 5.51 -18.77
CA ALA A 153 21.14 4.72 -18.79
C ALA A 153 20.00 5.48 -18.10
N ASP A 154 18.87 5.57 -18.76
CA ASP A 154 17.65 6.19 -18.23
C ASP A 154 16.86 5.19 -17.38
N LEU A 155 17.02 5.23 -16.07
CA LEU A 155 16.20 4.47 -15.15
C LEU A 155 14.86 5.20 -14.96
N ALA A 156 13.79 4.70 -15.57
CA ALA A 156 12.42 5.15 -15.30
C ALA A 156 12.05 4.77 -13.86
N GLY A 157 12.09 5.73 -12.95
CA GLY A 157 12.17 5.47 -11.53
C GLY A 157 10.96 5.89 -10.72
N CYS A 158 11.20 6.45 -9.57
CA CYS A 158 10.23 6.62 -8.50
C CYS A 158 9.86 8.09 -8.30
N VAL A 159 8.64 8.33 -7.82
CA VAL A 159 8.17 9.68 -7.46
C VAL A 159 8.96 10.22 -6.27
N PRO A 160 9.41 11.48 -6.28
CA PRO A 160 10.03 12.10 -5.12
C PRO A 160 9.12 12.04 -3.88
N GLY A 161 9.69 11.62 -2.75
CA GLY A 161 8.97 11.44 -1.48
C GLY A 161 8.33 10.05 -1.29
N TRP A 162 8.46 9.16 -2.27
CA TRP A 162 8.15 7.74 -2.08
C TRP A 162 9.34 7.00 -1.44
N GLY A 163 9.06 5.88 -0.77
CA GLY A 163 10.11 5.06 -0.15
C GLY A 163 11.13 4.50 -1.14
N CYS A 164 10.68 4.13 -2.35
CA CYS A 164 11.54 3.62 -3.41
C CYS A 164 12.58 4.63 -3.89
N GLU A 165 12.28 5.93 -3.89
CA GLU A 165 13.26 6.97 -4.20
C GLU A 165 14.51 6.84 -3.33
N ARG A 166 14.33 6.71 -2.02
CA ARG A 166 15.46 6.57 -1.07
C ARG A 166 16.29 5.31 -1.35
N VAL A 167 15.62 4.19 -1.66
CA VAL A 167 16.32 2.93 -1.98
C VAL A 167 17.11 3.05 -3.27
N ILE A 168 16.50 3.57 -4.33
CA ILE A 168 17.15 3.76 -5.65
C ILE A 168 18.36 4.69 -5.50
N GLU A 169 18.18 5.86 -4.89
CA GLU A 169 19.24 6.84 -4.68
C GLU A 169 20.40 6.28 -3.86
N HIS A 170 20.10 5.52 -2.80
CA HIS A 170 21.10 4.82 -2.00
C HIS A 170 21.86 3.78 -2.85
N GLN A 171 21.16 2.93 -3.58
CA GLN A 171 21.75 1.83 -4.35
C GLN A 171 22.58 2.32 -5.53
N LEU A 172 22.15 3.36 -6.25
CA LEU A 172 22.96 3.96 -7.32
C LEU A 172 24.29 4.51 -6.79
N THR A 173 24.28 5.05 -5.57
CA THR A 173 25.51 5.52 -4.91
C THR A 173 26.38 4.36 -4.45
N GLU A 174 25.78 3.41 -3.74
CA GLU A 174 26.49 2.28 -3.14
C GLU A 174 27.11 1.35 -4.18
N PHE A 175 26.41 1.12 -5.28
CA PHE A 175 26.92 0.28 -6.37
C PHE A 175 27.81 1.02 -7.38
N GLY A 176 28.08 2.31 -7.16
CA GLY A 176 28.95 3.12 -8.02
C GLY A 176 28.40 3.40 -9.40
N LEU A 177 27.07 3.54 -9.53
CA LEU A 177 26.36 3.69 -10.80
C LEU A 177 26.03 5.14 -11.18
N ARG A 178 26.40 6.12 -10.35
CA ARG A 178 26.05 7.55 -10.57
C ARG A 178 26.58 8.15 -11.86
N ASP A 179 27.69 7.62 -12.37
CA ASP A 179 28.32 8.11 -13.62
C ASP A 179 27.72 7.47 -14.88
N THR A 180 26.87 6.44 -14.73
CA THR A 180 26.35 5.65 -15.85
C THR A 180 24.84 5.47 -15.85
N VAL A 181 24.14 5.84 -14.76
CA VAL A 181 22.69 5.69 -14.62
C VAL A 181 22.10 6.99 -14.09
N THR A 182 21.15 7.53 -14.82
CA THR A 182 20.30 8.65 -14.40
C THR A 182 18.98 8.12 -13.86
N HIS A 183 18.61 8.52 -12.63
CA HIS A 183 17.31 8.19 -12.05
C HIS A 183 16.28 9.23 -12.51
N ASN A 184 15.47 8.88 -13.50
CA ASN A 184 14.41 9.73 -14.02
C ASN A 184 13.22 9.69 -13.07
N GLN A 185 12.99 10.79 -12.40
CA GLN A 185 11.91 10.96 -11.41
C GLN A 185 10.79 11.82 -11.98
N GLY A 186 9.56 11.56 -11.58
CA GLY A 186 8.40 12.33 -12.02
C GLY A 186 7.08 11.67 -11.64
N GLU A 187 6.02 12.08 -12.30
CA GLU A 187 4.72 11.42 -12.15
C GLU A 187 4.80 10.00 -12.73
N TYR A 188 4.59 8.99 -11.88
CA TYR A 188 4.91 7.60 -12.20
C TYR A 188 4.09 7.05 -13.39
N ASN A 189 2.78 7.37 -13.46
CA ASN A 189 1.94 6.86 -14.55
C ASN A 189 2.38 7.40 -15.92
N ALA A 190 2.87 8.63 -15.98
CA ALA A 190 3.42 9.20 -17.21
C ALA A 190 4.73 8.52 -17.62
N ILE A 191 5.63 8.31 -16.66
CA ILE A 191 6.91 7.65 -16.88
C ILE A 191 6.71 6.21 -17.36
N ILE A 192 5.82 5.44 -16.71
CA ILE A 192 5.59 4.05 -17.06
C ILE A 192 4.82 3.88 -18.37
N ALA A 193 3.95 4.84 -18.73
CA ALA A 193 3.29 4.85 -20.03
C ALA A 193 4.29 5.01 -21.17
N ASP A 194 5.30 5.89 -21.01
CA ASP A 194 6.41 6.02 -21.95
C ASP A 194 7.25 4.73 -22.03
N THR A 195 7.58 4.13 -20.89
CA THR A 195 8.29 2.85 -20.79
C THR A 195 7.58 1.74 -21.57
N ILE A 196 6.25 1.61 -21.39
CA ILE A 196 5.43 0.63 -22.12
C ILE A 196 5.44 0.90 -23.63
N ALA A 197 5.31 2.17 -24.02
CA ALA A 197 5.31 2.53 -25.43
C ALA A 197 6.68 2.24 -26.11
N ARG A 198 7.77 2.48 -25.42
CA ARG A 198 9.13 2.20 -25.90
C ARG A 198 9.37 0.69 -26.02
N GLU A 199 9.02 -0.11 -25.02
CA GLU A 199 9.12 -1.56 -25.08
C GLU A 199 8.30 -2.13 -26.24
N ALA A 200 7.06 -1.68 -26.42
CA ALA A 200 6.20 -2.09 -27.53
C ALA A 200 6.78 -1.72 -28.93
N ASN A 201 7.64 -0.70 -29.01
CA ASN A 201 8.37 -0.33 -30.22
C ASN A 201 9.69 -1.13 -30.39
N GLY A 202 10.03 -2.01 -29.45
CA GLY A 202 11.25 -2.80 -29.45
C GLY A 202 12.49 -2.02 -29.02
N GLU A 203 12.32 -0.94 -28.29
CA GLU A 203 13.38 -0.19 -27.65
C GLU A 203 13.75 -0.81 -26.30
N ASN A 204 15.02 -0.71 -25.90
CA ASN A 204 15.41 -1.16 -24.58
C ASN A 204 14.86 -0.22 -23.51
N VAL A 205 14.41 -0.82 -22.40
CA VAL A 205 13.86 -0.11 -21.24
C VAL A 205 14.49 -0.58 -19.95
N LEU A 206 14.74 0.35 -19.04
CA LEU A 206 15.18 0.12 -17.67
C LEU A 206 14.23 0.87 -16.75
N TYR A 207 13.54 0.16 -15.85
CA TYR A 207 12.53 0.78 -15.01
C TYR A 207 12.41 0.12 -13.66
N TYR A 208 11.82 0.85 -12.70
CA TYR A 208 11.38 0.35 -11.41
C TYR A 208 9.89 0.11 -11.43
N THR A 209 9.43 -0.99 -10.82
CA THR A 209 8.02 -1.23 -10.54
C THR A 209 7.83 -2.12 -9.33
N TRP A 210 6.57 -2.36 -8.96
CA TRP A 210 6.18 -3.18 -7.81
C TRP A 210 4.95 -4.04 -8.10
N THR A 211 4.67 -4.99 -7.20
CA THR A 211 3.42 -5.73 -7.14
C THR A 211 2.82 -5.59 -5.74
N PRO A 212 1.49 -5.44 -5.60
CA PRO A 212 0.47 -5.49 -6.65
C PRO A 212 0.42 -4.17 -7.44
N TYR A 213 0.50 -4.25 -8.75
CA TYR A 213 0.31 -3.13 -9.65
C TYR A 213 -0.02 -3.62 -11.07
N TRP A 214 -0.76 -2.83 -11.85
CA TRP A 214 -1.25 -3.22 -13.17
C TRP A 214 -0.13 -3.41 -14.21
N VAL A 215 1.00 -2.73 -14.03
CA VAL A 215 2.14 -2.76 -14.97
C VAL A 215 2.63 -4.17 -15.21
N SER A 216 2.68 -5.02 -14.19
CA SER A 216 3.07 -6.44 -14.31
C SER A 216 2.10 -7.29 -15.13
N GLY A 217 0.91 -6.75 -15.47
CA GLY A 217 -0.02 -7.38 -16.41
C GLY A 217 0.18 -6.95 -17.87
N VAL A 218 1.06 -5.97 -18.13
CA VAL A 218 1.43 -5.46 -19.47
C VAL A 218 2.90 -5.76 -19.75
N LEU A 219 3.78 -5.34 -18.86
CA LEU A 219 5.19 -5.71 -18.84
C LEU A 219 5.33 -6.94 -17.94
N VAL A 220 5.18 -8.12 -18.54
CA VAL A 220 5.05 -9.39 -17.82
C VAL A 220 6.42 -10.00 -17.57
N PRO A 221 6.87 -10.11 -16.31
CA PRO A 221 8.14 -10.74 -15.98
C PRO A 221 8.19 -12.20 -16.47
N GLY A 222 9.28 -12.59 -17.13
CA GLY A 222 9.43 -13.89 -17.75
C GLY A 222 8.93 -13.98 -19.19
N GLU A 223 8.16 -12.99 -19.68
CA GLU A 223 7.66 -12.95 -21.05
C GLU A 223 8.38 -11.86 -21.88
N ASN A 224 8.08 -10.58 -21.61
CA ASN A 224 8.65 -9.45 -22.34
C ASN A 224 9.66 -8.63 -21.52
N VAL A 225 9.69 -8.80 -20.22
CA VAL A 225 10.65 -8.16 -19.30
C VAL A 225 11.20 -9.15 -18.28
N GLU A 226 12.30 -8.78 -17.60
CA GLU A 226 12.92 -9.58 -16.56
C GLU A 226 13.37 -8.71 -15.39
N PHE A 227 13.21 -9.23 -14.17
CA PHE A 227 13.80 -8.60 -12.99
C PHE A 227 15.32 -8.67 -13.04
N LEU A 228 15.99 -7.57 -12.79
CA LEU A 228 17.43 -7.54 -12.52
C LEU A 228 17.70 -8.00 -11.09
N ALA A 229 18.79 -8.75 -10.92
CA ALA A 229 19.40 -8.87 -9.61
C ALA A 229 20.16 -7.59 -9.25
N VAL A 230 20.47 -7.38 -7.96
CA VAL A 230 21.44 -6.38 -7.52
C VAL A 230 22.74 -7.04 -7.08
N PRO A 231 23.88 -6.31 -7.04
CA PRO A 231 25.19 -6.90 -6.67
C PRO A 231 25.18 -7.55 -5.27
N TYR A 232 24.54 -6.92 -4.33
CA TYR A 232 24.34 -7.37 -2.95
C TYR A 232 23.21 -6.57 -2.30
N THR A 233 22.66 -7.08 -1.18
CA THR A 233 21.65 -6.35 -0.41
C THR A 233 22.26 -5.10 0.20
N SER A 234 21.71 -3.95 -0.16
CA SER A 234 22.04 -2.67 0.44
C SER A 234 20.80 -1.81 0.53
N LEU A 235 20.35 -1.55 1.74
CA LEU A 235 19.16 -0.74 2.04
C LEU A 235 19.57 0.53 2.77
N PRO A 236 18.83 1.62 2.65
CA PRO A 236 19.09 2.84 3.40
C PRO A 236 19.22 2.58 4.90
N ASP A 237 20.02 3.40 5.58
CA ASP A 237 20.19 3.39 7.04
C ASP A 237 20.65 2.04 7.63
N GLY A 238 21.30 1.20 6.82
CA GLY A 238 21.79 -0.13 7.23
C GLY A 238 20.66 -1.12 7.50
N GLY A 239 19.49 -0.88 6.94
CA GLY A 239 18.32 -1.77 7.06
C GLY A 239 18.65 -3.20 6.60
N THR A 240 18.07 -4.17 7.30
CA THR A 240 18.18 -5.60 6.96
C THR A 240 16.80 -6.16 6.70
N ALA A 241 16.55 -6.62 5.50
CA ALA A 241 15.32 -7.30 5.13
C ALA A 241 15.64 -8.43 4.15
N ASN A 242 14.70 -9.37 3.99
CA ASN A 242 14.81 -10.35 2.93
C ASN A 242 14.53 -9.67 1.58
N THR A 243 15.56 -9.60 0.73
CA THR A 243 15.48 -9.05 -0.62
C THR A 243 15.50 -10.13 -1.70
N GLU A 244 15.50 -11.40 -1.30
CA GLU A 244 15.54 -12.53 -2.24
C GLU A 244 14.14 -13.03 -2.56
N PHE A 245 13.87 -13.14 -3.84
CA PHE A 245 12.67 -13.76 -4.39
C PHE A 245 13.08 -14.75 -5.49
N GLU A 246 12.64 -16.01 -5.37
CA GLU A 246 12.95 -17.11 -6.32
C GLU A 246 14.45 -17.26 -6.63
N GLY A 247 15.31 -17.05 -5.63
CA GLY A 247 16.77 -17.17 -5.75
C GLY A 247 17.45 -15.97 -6.42
N LYS A 248 16.74 -14.86 -6.64
CA LYS A 248 17.25 -13.61 -7.18
C LYS A 248 17.15 -12.51 -6.12
N ASN A 249 18.23 -11.81 -5.86
CA ASN A 249 18.23 -10.63 -4.98
C ASN A 249 17.69 -9.42 -5.76
N LEU A 250 16.48 -8.98 -5.47
CA LEU A 250 15.82 -7.88 -6.17
C LEU A 250 16.25 -6.49 -5.67
N GLY A 251 17.04 -6.41 -4.59
CA GLY A 251 17.49 -5.14 -4.02
C GLY A 251 16.47 -4.43 -3.12
N PHE A 252 15.22 -4.82 -3.19
CA PHE A 252 14.12 -4.34 -2.35
C PHE A 252 13.61 -5.46 -1.46
N ALA A 253 13.09 -5.12 -0.31
CA ALA A 253 12.47 -6.12 0.57
C ALA A 253 11.29 -6.81 -0.13
N VAL A 254 11.16 -8.12 0.09
CA VAL A 254 9.87 -8.80 -0.07
C VAL A 254 9.01 -8.33 1.08
N ASP A 255 8.02 -7.51 0.79
CA ASP A 255 7.37 -6.68 1.80
C ASP A 255 5.93 -7.10 2.11
N SER A 256 5.41 -6.54 3.17
CA SER A 256 4.01 -6.60 3.54
C SER A 256 3.45 -5.19 3.68
N ILE A 257 2.17 -5.02 3.38
CA ILE A 257 1.45 -3.77 3.57
C ILE A 257 0.59 -3.90 4.81
N GLN A 258 0.74 -2.96 5.73
CA GLN A 258 0.05 -2.90 7.01
C GLN A 258 -0.76 -1.60 7.13
N VAL A 259 -1.70 -1.57 8.03
CA VAL A 259 -2.29 -0.30 8.47
C VAL A 259 -1.34 0.31 9.50
N LEU A 260 -0.96 1.56 9.30
CA LEU A 260 -0.25 2.36 10.31
C LEU A 260 -1.25 3.27 10.98
N ALA A 261 -1.30 3.27 12.31
CA ALA A 261 -2.23 4.11 13.05
C ALA A 261 -1.57 4.72 14.29
N THR A 262 -2.16 5.77 14.84
CA THR A 262 -1.68 6.35 16.09
C THR A 262 -2.13 5.49 17.28
N ASP A 263 -1.29 5.35 18.30
CA ASP A 263 -1.61 4.61 19.52
C ASP A 263 -2.88 5.18 20.18
N GLU A 264 -3.00 6.51 20.22
CA GLU A 264 -4.17 7.20 20.78
C GLU A 264 -5.48 6.78 20.08
N PHE A 265 -5.46 6.69 18.75
CA PHE A 265 -6.61 6.26 17.96
C PHE A 265 -6.97 4.80 18.26
N LEU A 266 -5.99 3.91 18.29
CA LEU A 266 -6.20 2.47 18.52
C LEU A 266 -6.72 2.20 19.92
N GLU A 267 -6.17 2.87 20.95
CA GLU A 267 -6.63 2.76 22.32
C GLU A 267 -8.09 3.26 22.48
N ALA A 268 -8.44 4.35 21.79
CA ALA A 268 -9.79 4.91 21.83
C ALA A 268 -10.81 4.10 21.02
N ASN A 269 -10.37 3.29 20.05
CA ASN A 269 -11.23 2.61 19.08
C ASN A 269 -10.89 1.12 18.94
N PRO A 270 -11.15 0.28 19.95
CA PRO A 270 -10.76 -1.13 19.94
C PRO A 270 -11.38 -1.94 18.80
N ALA A 271 -12.57 -1.56 18.31
CA ALA A 271 -13.18 -2.20 17.14
C ALA A 271 -12.39 -1.90 15.84
N ALA A 272 -11.95 -0.66 15.64
CA ALA A 272 -11.11 -0.30 14.49
C ALA A 272 -9.73 -0.97 14.58
N ALA A 273 -9.12 -0.97 15.77
CA ALA A 273 -7.85 -1.67 16.01
C ALA A 273 -7.95 -3.16 15.66
N LYS A 274 -9.02 -3.83 16.10
CA LYS A 274 -9.25 -5.23 15.80
C LYS A 274 -9.55 -5.48 14.32
N LEU A 275 -10.31 -4.60 13.67
CA LEU A 275 -10.53 -4.67 12.23
C LEU A 275 -9.20 -4.63 11.50
N PHE A 276 -8.32 -3.69 11.81
CA PHE A 276 -7.01 -3.56 11.16
C PHE A 276 -6.10 -4.77 11.41
N GLU A 277 -6.18 -5.36 12.61
CA GLU A 277 -5.43 -6.57 12.98
C GLU A 277 -5.82 -7.79 12.13
N VAL A 278 -7.12 -7.97 11.85
CA VAL A 278 -7.63 -9.21 11.22
C VAL A 278 -7.89 -9.08 9.72
N ALA A 279 -7.99 -7.85 9.20
CA ALA A 279 -8.26 -7.62 7.78
C ALA A 279 -7.07 -8.10 6.92
N SER A 280 -7.36 -8.87 5.88
CA SER A 280 -6.34 -9.38 4.96
C SER A 280 -6.93 -9.59 3.58
N ILE A 281 -6.28 -9.06 2.56
CA ILE A 281 -6.70 -9.11 1.16
C ILE A 281 -5.65 -9.91 0.38
N ASN A 282 -6.10 -10.76 -0.54
CA ASN A 282 -5.18 -11.49 -1.40
C ASN A 282 -4.52 -10.51 -2.39
N ILE A 283 -3.20 -10.53 -2.49
CA ILE A 283 -2.44 -9.65 -3.38
C ILE A 283 -2.87 -9.78 -4.87
N ASN A 284 -3.29 -10.97 -5.29
CA ASN A 284 -3.78 -11.18 -6.65
C ASN A 284 -5.10 -10.47 -6.91
N ASP A 285 -5.98 -10.33 -5.90
CA ASP A 285 -7.24 -9.60 -6.05
C ASP A 285 -6.98 -8.11 -6.31
N VAL A 286 -5.98 -7.53 -5.63
CA VAL A 286 -5.54 -6.16 -5.87
C VAL A 286 -4.93 -6.01 -7.27
N SER A 287 -4.09 -6.95 -7.71
CA SER A 287 -3.51 -6.93 -9.06
C SER A 287 -4.59 -7.02 -10.16
N ILE A 288 -5.61 -7.87 -9.97
CA ILE A 288 -6.75 -7.99 -10.89
C ILE A 288 -7.54 -6.68 -10.94
N GLN A 289 -7.79 -6.06 -9.79
CA GLN A 289 -8.51 -4.80 -9.73
C GLN A 289 -7.70 -3.66 -10.36
N ASN A 290 -6.40 -3.58 -10.08
CA ASN A 290 -5.52 -2.59 -10.70
C ASN A 290 -5.49 -2.72 -12.22
N LYS A 291 -5.60 -3.96 -12.75
CA LYS A 291 -5.75 -4.18 -14.20
C LYS A 291 -7.06 -3.59 -14.75
N LYS A 292 -8.18 -3.67 -14.00
CA LYS A 292 -9.44 -3.00 -14.41
C LYS A 292 -9.26 -1.49 -14.48
N ILE A 293 -8.52 -0.87 -13.53
CA ILE A 293 -8.18 0.56 -13.59
C ILE A 293 -7.42 0.87 -14.88
N ALA A 294 -6.39 0.12 -15.19
CA ALA A 294 -5.59 0.30 -16.41
C ALA A 294 -6.40 0.12 -17.70
N ASP A 295 -7.45 -0.71 -17.67
CA ASP A 295 -8.37 -0.93 -18.77
C ASP A 295 -9.45 0.17 -18.89
N GLY A 296 -9.45 1.19 -18.01
CA GLY A 296 -10.30 2.37 -18.05
C GLY A 296 -11.46 2.39 -17.06
N GLU A 297 -11.51 1.45 -16.09
CA GLU A 297 -12.47 1.45 -14.99
C GLU A 297 -11.85 2.17 -13.76
N ASP A 298 -11.50 3.45 -13.92
CA ASP A 298 -10.68 4.22 -12.99
C ASP A 298 -11.47 5.30 -12.21
N THR A 299 -12.77 5.42 -12.46
CA THR A 299 -13.59 6.37 -11.72
C THR A 299 -13.85 5.91 -10.29
N SER A 300 -14.12 6.86 -9.37
CA SER A 300 -14.52 6.55 -7.99
C SER A 300 -15.69 5.56 -7.94
N ALA A 301 -16.67 5.70 -8.82
CA ALA A 301 -17.81 4.79 -8.89
C ALA A 301 -17.43 3.38 -9.38
N ASP A 302 -16.44 3.26 -10.27
CA ASP A 302 -15.93 1.97 -10.69
C ASP A 302 -15.22 1.25 -9.54
N ILE A 303 -14.37 1.98 -8.80
CA ILE A 303 -13.67 1.43 -7.65
C ILE A 303 -14.66 0.99 -6.58
N ASP A 304 -15.69 1.78 -6.28
CA ASP A 304 -16.74 1.41 -5.32
C ASP A 304 -17.47 0.13 -5.76
N ARG A 305 -17.77 0.00 -7.04
CA ARG A 305 -18.37 -1.22 -7.60
C ARG A 305 -17.43 -2.43 -7.45
N HIS A 306 -16.13 -2.25 -7.70
CA HIS A 306 -15.14 -3.33 -7.52
C HIS A 306 -15.03 -3.76 -6.06
N VAL A 307 -15.13 -2.82 -5.12
CA VAL A 307 -15.17 -3.10 -3.68
C VAL A 307 -16.42 -3.92 -3.32
N ASP A 308 -17.60 -3.53 -3.81
CA ASP A 308 -18.85 -4.25 -3.56
C ASP A 308 -18.80 -5.67 -4.14
N GLU A 309 -18.27 -5.84 -5.38
CA GLU A 309 -18.06 -7.15 -6.01
C GLU A 309 -17.09 -8.04 -5.19
N TRP A 310 -16.01 -7.45 -4.68
CA TRP A 310 -15.04 -8.16 -3.86
C TRP A 310 -15.63 -8.60 -2.52
N ILE A 311 -16.35 -7.71 -1.85
CA ILE A 311 -17.02 -8.00 -0.58
C ILE A 311 -18.04 -9.14 -0.77
N GLU A 312 -18.83 -9.12 -1.85
CA GLU A 312 -19.76 -10.20 -2.15
C GLU A 312 -19.04 -11.53 -2.36
N ALA A 313 -17.96 -11.55 -3.12
CA ALA A 313 -17.16 -12.74 -3.39
C ALA A 313 -16.42 -13.27 -2.15
N ASN A 314 -16.07 -12.40 -1.21
CA ASN A 314 -15.31 -12.71 0.00
C ASN A 314 -16.14 -12.56 1.29
N ARG A 315 -17.46 -12.66 1.20
CA ARG A 315 -18.42 -12.36 2.27
C ARG A 315 -18.08 -13.01 3.60
N ALA A 316 -17.70 -14.28 3.59
CA ALA A 316 -17.38 -15.02 4.81
C ALA A 316 -16.15 -14.45 5.56
N ALA A 317 -15.13 -13.99 4.84
CA ALA A 317 -13.95 -13.37 5.44
C ALA A 317 -14.30 -11.98 5.97
N TYR A 318 -14.98 -11.17 5.16
CA TYR A 318 -15.41 -9.82 5.51
C TYR A 318 -16.32 -9.79 6.74
N ASP A 319 -17.36 -10.64 6.78
CA ASP A 319 -18.25 -10.74 7.95
C ASP A 319 -17.49 -11.21 9.19
N GLY A 320 -16.49 -12.09 9.04
CA GLY A 320 -15.62 -12.53 10.13
C GLY A 320 -14.78 -11.39 10.71
N TRP A 321 -14.32 -10.44 9.87
CA TRP A 321 -13.61 -9.24 10.36
C TRP A 321 -14.55 -8.36 11.20
N LEU A 322 -15.78 -8.11 10.71
CA LEU A 322 -16.76 -7.30 11.42
C LEU A 322 -17.18 -7.93 12.76
N GLU A 323 -17.36 -9.27 12.77
CA GLU A 323 -17.67 -10.01 14.01
C GLU A 323 -16.52 -9.88 15.03
N ALA A 324 -15.28 -10.08 14.60
CA ALA A 324 -14.12 -9.93 15.48
C ALA A 324 -13.98 -8.49 16.02
N ALA A 325 -14.21 -7.49 15.17
CA ALA A 325 -14.16 -6.09 15.53
C ALA A 325 -15.23 -5.71 16.56
N ARG A 326 -16.48 -6.18 16.37
CA ARG A 326 -17.56 -5.96 17.34
C ARG A 326 -17.26 -6.60 18.69
N ALA A 327 -16.75 -7.83 18.68
CA ALA A 327 -16.39 -8.53 19.92
C ALA A 327 -15.26 -7.85 20.71
N ALA A 328 -14.39 -7.10 20.05
CA ALA A 328 -13.30 -6.37 20.71
C ALA A 328 -13.77 -5.07 21.39
N ALA A 329 -14.97 -4.59 21.08
CA ALA A 329 -15.58 -3.40 21.68
C ALA A 329 -16.48 -3.70 22.88
N GLU A 330 -16.73 -4.98 23.21
CA GLU A 330 -17.49 -5.43 24.37
C GLU A 330 -16.64 -5.41 25.66
#